data_b6625c0ce577f8ed58edda0ff54e8c7a
#
_entry.id   b6625c0ce577f8ed58edda0ff54e8c7a
#
_cell.length_a   1.000
_cell.length_b   1.000
_cell.length_c   1.000
_cell.angle_alpha   90.00
_cell.angle_beta   90.00
_cell.angle_gamma   90.00
#
_symmetry.space_group_name_H-M   'P 1'
#
loop_
_entity.id
_entity.type
_entity.pdbx_description
1 polymer ?
#
loop_
_entity_poly.entity_id
_entity_poly.type
_entity_poly.pdbx_seq_one_letter_code
_entity_poly.pdbx_strand_id
1 'polypeptide(L)'
;MKAIILHGGAGTRLRPLTFSGPKQLIPVANKPVSQYVLEDLISAGISDIAIILGETYPDLVKEHYGDGSKFGCDITYIYQGKPLGIAHAVYLCKEFVGNEEFIVYLGDNLLQHGIKKYLEQFLNGNYDAFILLKEVEDPTRFGVAEFDEKGRLVRLVEKPKIPPSNYALVGVYFFKPVIFDMIKDLKPSGRGELEITDAIQMLLDRGYRVGYAIVEGWWLDTGKKDDILHANALILDERIKRSIKGEIVDSKVEGRVTIEEGAKVENSVIRGPAIIGRNCLIKNSFIGPYTSVDEGSQIIDSSVEYCVILREAMIRDVDRLEESLIGRYAKIVKKEGRRRALRLSVGDYSEVYL
;
A
#
# COMPACT_ATOMS: atom_id res chain seq x y z
N MET A 1 -0.36 10.36 -22.04
CA MET A 1 -0.56 9.09 -21.28
C MET A 1 -1.16 9.41 -19.94
N LYS A 2 -2.11 8.61 -19.48
CA LYS A 2 -2.86 8.79 -18.23
C LYS A 2 -2.61 7.64 -17.26
N ALA A 3 -2.99 7.81 -16.00
CA ALA A 3 -2.92 6.72 -15.04
C ALA A 3 -4.22 6.59 -14.23
N ILE A 4 -4.45 5.38 -13.72
CA ILE A 4 -5.58 5.03 -12.87
C ILE A 4 -5.04 4.39 -11.60
N ILE A 5 -5.34 4.98 -10.44
CA ILE A 5 -5.04 4.38 -9.14
C ILE A 5 -6.33 3.78 -8.58
N LEU A 6 -6.29 2.50 -8.19
CA LEU A 6 -7.46 1.83 -7.65
C LEU A 6 -7.47 1.89 -6.12
N HIS A 7 -8.45 2.59 -5.55
CA HIS A 7 -8.75 2.63 -4.13
C HIS A 7 -9.98 1.80 -3.74
N GLY A 8 -10.32 0.79 -4.54
CA GLY A 8 -11.43 -0.12 -4.27
C GLY A 8 -11.09 -1.17 -3.20
N GLY A 9 -12.14 -1.83 -2.71
CA GLY A 9 -12.04 -2.95 -1.79
C GLY A 9 -12.24 -2.57 -0.31
N ALA A 10 -13.00 -3.42 0.41
CA ALA A 10 -13.41 -3.16 1.80
C ALA A 10 -12.29 -3.34 2.85
N GLY A 11 -11.13 -3.88 2.48
CA GLY A 11 -9.98 -4.07 3.39
C GLY A 11 -10.25 -4.96 4.60
N THR A 12 -11.12 -5.95 4.47
CA THR A 12 -11.62 -6.78 5.61
C THR A 12 -10.50 -7.48 6.39
N ARG A 13 -9.42 -7.86 5.72
CA ARG A 13 -8.25 -8.51 6.35
C ARG A 13 -7.40 -7.56 7.21
N LEU A 14 -7.62 -6.24 7.11
CA LEU A 14 -6.94 -5.20 7.89
C LEU A 14 -7.84 -4.60 8.98
N ARG A 15 -8.99 -5.22 9.24
CA ARG A 15 -9.82 -4.85 10.38
C ARG A 15 -9.07 -5.13 11.68
N PRO A 16 -9.20 -4.26 12.72
CA PRO A 16 -10.20 -3.20 12.84
C PRO A 16 -9.83 -1.85 12.19
N LEU A 17 -8.62 -1.67 11.66
CA LEU A 17 -8.14 -0.38 11.13
C LEU A 17 -9.01 0.16 9.99
N THR A 18 -9.51 -0.73 9.14
CA THR A 18 -10.35 -0.37 7.99
C THR A 18 -11.81 -0.11 8.35
N PHE A 19 -12.19 -0.16 9.64
CA PHE A 19 -13.47 0.36 10.11
C PHE A 19 -13.52 1.90 10.18
N SER A 20 -12.37 2.57 10.10
CA SER A 20 -12.28 4.03 10.17
C SER A 20 -11.57 4.68 8.98
N GLY A 21 -11.30 3.94 7.91
CA GLY A 21 -10.68 4.47 6.69
C GLY A 21 -10.34 3.40 5.66
N PRO A 22 -10.08 3.80 4.42
CA PRO A 22 -9.71 2.88 3.35
C PRO A 22 -8.30 2.31 3.60
N LYS A 23 -8.09 1.05 3.21
CA LYS A 23 -6.80 0.35 3.42
C LYS A 23 -5.61 1.07 2.78
N GLN A 24 -5.83 1.71 1.64
CA GLN A 24 -4.78 2.40 0.88
C GLN A 24 -4.26 3.67 1.58
N LEU A 25 -5.01 4.21 2.54
CA LEU A 25 -4.57 5.32 3.39
C LEU A 25 -3.95 4.88 4.72
N ILE A 26 -3.78 3.58 4.96
CA ILE A 26 -2.97 3.10 6.09
C ILE A 26 -1.51 3.48 5.81
N PRO A 27 -0.84 4.19 6.75
CA PRO A 27 0.53 4.62 6.49
C PRO A 27 1.56 3.52 6.76
N VAL A 28 2.63 3.55 5.97
CA VAL A 28 3.92 2.92 6.26
C VAL A 28 4.97 4.01 6.30
N ALA A 29 5.85 4.00 7.29
CA ALA A 29 6.80 5.09 7.54
C ALA A 29 6.11 6.48 7.53
N ASN A 30 4.95 6.59 8.18
CA ASN A 30 4.09 7.78 8.31
C ASN A 30 3.57 8.36 6.99
N LYS A 31 3.60 7.61 5.89
CA LYS A 31 3.04 8.02 4.60
C LYS A 31 2.04 6.97 4.09
N PRO A 32 0.82 7.35 3.66
CA PRO A 32 -0.15 6.44 3.08
C PRO A 32 0.44 5.56 1.97
N VAL A 33 0.08 4.28 1.96
CA VAL A 33 0.58 3.34 0.95
C VAL A 33 0.31 3.85 -0.47
N SER A 34 -0.89 4.32 -0.75
CA SER A 34 -1.24 4.83 -2.08
C SER A 34 -0.55 6.14 -2.47
N GLN A 35 0.05 6.85 -1.53
CA GLN A 35 0.85 8.02 -1.86
C GLN A 35 2.19 7.61 -2.49
N TYR A 36 2.77 6.48 -2.11
CA TYR A 36 3.94 5.94 -2.81
C TYR A 36 3.60 5.60 -4.26
N VAL A 37 2.41 5.02 -4.50
CA VAL A 37 1.90 4.74 -5.86
C VAL A 37 1.76 6.03 -6.67
N LEU A 38 1.18 7.07 -6.09
CA LEU A 38 1.06 8.39 -6.73
C LEU A 38 2.44 8.97 -7.09
N GLU A 39 3.38 8.92 -6.13
CA GLU A 39 4.74 9.43 -6.32
C GLU A 39 5.51 8.65 -7.40
N ASP A 40 5.31 7.33 -7.50
CA ASP A 40 5.89 6.50 -8.56
C ASP A 40 5.38 6.91 -9.95
N LEU A 41 4.08 7.18 -10.08
CA LEU A 41 3.48 7.68 -11.33
C LEU A 41 4.04 9.05 -11.72
N ILE A 42 4.09 9.98 -10.78
CA ILE A 42 4.63 11.33 -11.01
C ILE A 42 6.12 11.25 -11.40
N SER A 43 6.90 10.42 -10.71
CA SER A 43 8.33 10.23 -11.02
C SER A 43 8.57 9.61 -12.40
N ALA A 44 7.59 8.86 -12.91
CA ALA A 44 7.58 8.33 -14.27
C ALA A 44 7.10 9.34 -15.33
N GLY A 45 6.73 10.57 -14.90
CA GLY A 45 6.29 11.66 -15.79
C GLY A 45 4.79 11.66 -16.10
N ILE A 46 3.98 10.97 -15.29
CA ILE A 46 2.52 10.92 -15.45
C ILE A 46 1.89 11.93 -14.48
N SER A 47 1.15 12.89 -15.00
CA SER A 47 0.50 13.93 -14.21
C SER A 47 -1.03 13.96 -14.30
N ASP A 48 -1.64 13.31 -15.28
CA ASP A 48 -3.12 13.20 -15.41
C ASP A 48 -3.57 11.83 -14.85
N ILE A 49 -4.15 11.86 -13.65
CA ILE A 49 -4.37 10.65 -12.84
C ILE A 49 -5.81 10.56 -12.38
N ALA A 50 -6.48 9.43 -12.67
CA ALA A 50 -7.76 9.11 -12.07
C ALA A 50 -7.57 8.27 -10.80
N ILE A 51 -8.30 8.61 -9.73
CA ILE A 51 -8.42 7.77 -8.54
C ILE A 51 -9.82 7.16 -8.51
N ILE A 52 -9.88 5.83 -8.58
CA ILE A 52 -11.13 5.09 -8.44
C ILE A 52 -11.48 4.95 -6.98
N LEU A 53 -12.64 5.47 -6.60
CA LEU A 53 -13.15 5.43 -5.24
C LEU A 53 -14.15 4.28 -5.08
N GLY A 54 -13.93 3.45 -4.07
CA GLY A 54 -14.93 2.49 -3.60
C GLY A 54 -15.94 3.13 -2.64
N GLU A 55 -16.82 2.30 -2.07
CA GLU A 55 -17.83 2.74 -1.10
C GLU A 55 -17.23 3.11 0.28
N THR A 56 -16.02 2.63 0.58
CA THR A 56 -15.39 2.79 1.90
C THR A 56 -14.65 4.11 2.01
N TYR A 57 -15.23 5.06 2.73
CA TYR A 57 -14.62 6.37 3.07
C TYR A 57 -14.01 7.15 1.88
N PRO A 58 -14.74 7.34 0.77
CA PRO A 58 -14.21 8.04 -0.39
C PRO A 58 -13.80 9.49 -0.09
N ASP A 59 -14.48 10.14 0.86
CA ASP A 59 -14.19 11.54 1.21
C ASP A 59 -12.83 11.69 1.90
N LEU A 60 -12.37 10.69 2.68
CA LEU A 60 -11.03 10.71 3.26
C LEU A 60 -9.93 10.66 2.18
N VAL A 61 -10.18 9.96 1.07
CA VAL A 61 -9.26 9.92 -0.06
C VAL A 61 -9.19 11.29 -0.74
N LYS A 62 -10.35 11.92 -0.97
CA LYS A 62 -10.43 13.26 -1.55
C LYS A 62 -9.80 14.33 -0.64
N GLU A 63 -10.04 14.25 0.66
CA GLU A 63 -9.43 15.15 1.65
C GLU A 63 -7.90 15.03 1.62
N HIS A 64 -7.39 13.79 1.53
CA HIS A 64 -5.94 13.56 1.53
C HIS A 64 -5.28 14.06 0.24
N TYR A 65 -5.83 13.79 -0.94
CA TYR A 65 -5.18 14.11 -2.22
C TYR A 65 -5.60 15.46 -2.81
N GLY A 66 -6.80 15.96 -2.48
CA GLY A 66 -7.33 17.19 -3.06
C GLY A 66 -7.50 17.07 -4.58
N ASP A 67 -7.14 18.10 -5.30
CA ASP A 67 -7.10 18.13 -6.75
C ASP A 67 -5.78 17.61 -7.36
N GLY A 68 -4.83 17.22 -6.51
CA GLY A 68 -3.50 16.74 -6.91
C GLY A 68 -2.43 17.83 -6.98
N SER A 69 -2.80 19.09 -6.96
CA SER A 69 -1.87 20.23 -7.14
C SER A 69 -0.69 20.23 -6.16
N LYS A 70 -0.93 19.86 -4.89
CA LYS A 70 0.13 19.74 -3.87
C LYS A 70 1.17 18.66 -4.15
N PHE A 71 0.88 17.73 -5.07
CA PHE A 71 1.79 16.67 -5.51
C PHE A 71 2.36 16.95 -6.91
N GLY A 72 1.89 18.00 -7.60
CA GLY A 72 2.31 18.34 -8.96
C GLY A 72 1.63 17.52 -10.05
N CYS A 73 0.39 17.08 -9.81
CA CYS A 73 -0.46 16.36 -10.77
C CYS A 73 -1.90 16.87 -10.73
N ASP A 74 -2.71 16.40 -11.68
CA ASP A 74 -4.14 16.63 -11.75
C ASP A 74 -4.88 15.34 -11.42
N ILE A 75 -5.80 15.40 -10.45
CA ILE A 75 -6.54 14.22 -9.99
C ILE A 75 -8.02 14.32 -10.36
N THR A 76 -8.50 13.32 -11.10
CA THR A 76 -9.92 13.10 -11.37
C THR A 76 -10.44 11.94 -10.52
N TYR A 77 -11.55 12.13 -9.81
CA TYR A 77 -12.17 11.08 -8.99
C TYR A 77 -13.31 10.40 -9.74
N ILE A 78 -13.26 9.07 -9.81
CA ILE A 78 -14.30 8.24 -10.45
C ILE A 78 -14.83 7.24 -9.43
N TYR A 79 -16.15 7.17 -9.26
CA TYR A 79 -16.78 6.25 -8.32
C TYR A 79 -17.04 4.89 -8.95
N GLN A 80 -16.57 3.83 -8.33
CA GLN A 80 -16.85 2.46 -8.76
C GLN A 80 -18.24 2.00 -8.29
N GLY A 81 -18.71 2.48 -7.13
CA GLY A 81 -19.87 1.90 -6.46
C GLY A 81 -19.55 0.49 -5.95
N LYS A 82 -20.35 -0.50 -6.31
CA LYS A 82 -20.12 -1.90 -5.88
C LYS A 82 -18.80 -2.45 -6.42
N PRO A 83 -18.06 -3.24 -5.62
CA PRO A 83 -16.78 -3.82 -5.99
C PRO A 83 -16.97 -5.02 -6.93
N LEU A 84 -17.23 -4.76 -8.20
CA LEU A 84 -17.47 -5.78 -9.24
C LEU A 84 -16.20 -6.26 -9.95
N GLY A 85 -15.03 -6.04 -9.35
CA GLY A 85 -13.74 -6.49 -9.87
C GLY A 85 -12.87 -5.35 -10.44
N ILE A 86 -11.60 -5.66 -10.69
CA ILE A 86 -10.61 -4.71 -11.20
C ILE A 86 -10.97 -4.26 -12.63
N ALA A 87 -11.35 -5.19 -13.50
CA ALA A 87 -11.72 -4.84 -14.86
C ALA A 87 -12.94 -3.89 -14.91
N HIS A 88 -13.93 -4.07 -14.03
CA HIS A 88 -15.05 -3.13 -13.91
C HIS A 88 -14.57 -1.72 -13.54
N ALA A 89 -13.69 -1.60 -12.55
CA ALA A 89 -13.13 -0.32 -12.15
C ALA A 89 -12.38 0.38 -13.31
N VAL A 90 -11.58 -0.38 -14.05
CA VAL A 90 -10.86 0.11 -15.23
C VAL A 90 -11.85 0.56 -16.32
N TYR A 91 -12.92 -0.20 -16.56
CA TYR A 91 -13.92 0.15 -17.58
C TYR A 91 -14.60 1.49 -17.35
N LEU A 92 -14.86 1.84 -16.09
CA LEU A 92 -15.46 3.13 -15.71
C LEU A 92 -14.56 4.33 -16.07
N CYS A 93 -13.27 4.10 -16.28
CA CYS A 93 -12.32 5.13 -16.69
C CYS A 93 -12.23 5.34 -18.21
N LYS A 94 -13.06 4.64 -19.02
CA LYS A 94 -12.96 4.69 -20.48
C LYS A 94 -13.05 6.12 -21.04
N GLU A 95 -13.97 6.93 -20.53
CA GLU A 95 -14.11 8.33 -20.97
C GLU A 95 -12.92 9.20 -20.52
N PHE A 96 -12.43 8.99 -19.29
CA PHE A 96 -11.24 9.68 -18.80
C PHE A 96 -10.02 9.33 -19.66
N VAL A 97 -9.80 8.06 -19.97
CA VAL A 97 -8.66 7.60 -20.76
C VAL A 97 -8.75 8.09 -22.21
N GLY A 98 -9.93 8.03 -22.82
CA GLY A 98 -10.11 8.34 -24.24
C GLY A 98 -9.34 7.37 -25.12
N ASN A 99 -8.51 7.89 -26.01
CA ASN A 99 -7.70 7.11 -26.94
C ASN A 99 -6.22 7.01 -26.54
N GLU A 100 -5.89 7.39 -25.31
CA GLU A 100 -4.51 7.39 -24.84
C GLU A 100 -4.09 6.03 -24.28
N GLU A 101 -2.81 5.73 -24.34
CA GLU A 101 -2.20 4.68 -23.53
C GLU A 101 -2.26 5.07 -22.06
N PHE A 102 -2.44 4.07 -21.19
CA PHE A 102 -2.63 4.34 -19.77
C PHE A 102 -2.05 3.24 -18.87
N ILE A 103 -1.85 3.62 -17.62
CA ILE A 103 -1.36 2.74 -16.55
C ILE A 103 -2.51 2.49 -15.57
N VAL A 104 -2.67 1.26 -15.12
CA VAL A 104 -3.47 0.90 -13.96
C VAL A 104 -2.54 0.46 -12.84
N TYR A 105 -2.65 1.11 -11.67
CA TYR A 105 -1.83 0.78 -10.50
C TYR A 105 -2.74 0.57 -9.29
N LEU A 106 -2.66 -0.60 -8.66
CA LEU A 106 -3.41 -0.88 -7.45
C LEU A 106 -2.85 -0.04 -6.31
N GLY A 107 -3.70 0.70 -5.61
CA GLY A 107 -3.31 1.66 -4.58
C GLY A 107 -2.74 1.06 -3.29
N ASP A 108 -2.63 -0.25 -3.19
CA ASP A 108 -2.04 -0.99 -2.08
C ASP A 108 -0.80 -1.81 -2.47
N ASN A 109 -0.26 -1.59 -3.66
CA ASN A 109 0.94 -2.25 -4.15
C ASN A 109 2.16 -1.32 -4.08
N LEU A 110 3.26 -1.83 -3.56
CA LEU A 110 4.52 -1.11 -3.45
C LEU A 110 5.62 -1.82 -4.23
N LEU A 111 6.40 -1.06 -5.01
CA LEU A 111 7.56 -1.53 -5.72
C LEU A 111 8.83 -0.83 -5.21
N GLN A 112 9.93 -1.56 -5.09
CA GLN A 112 11.20 -1.01 -4.63
C GLN A 112 11.71 0.13 -5.51
N HIS A 113 11.68 -0.09 -6.83
CA HIS A 113 12.28 0.81 -7.82
C HIS A 113 11.27 1.59 -8.66
N GLY A 114 9.97 1.56 -8.25
CA GLY A 114 8.91 2.22 -9.00
C GLY A 114 8.69 1.61 -10.39
N ILE A 115 8.07 2.38 -11.30
CA ILE A 115 7.56 1.87 -12.58
C ILE A 115 8.26 2.42 -13.83
N LYS A 116 9.13 3.42 -13.72
CA LYS A 116 9.69 4.14 -14.87
C LYS A 116 10.35 3.23 -15.92
N LYS A 117 11.18 2.29 -15.47
CA LYS A 117 11.85 1.31 -16.35
C LYS A 117 10.86 0.47 -17.16
N TYR A 118 9.76 0.07 -16.54
CA TYR A 118 8.74 -0.78 -17.17
C TYR A 118 7.86 0.02 -18.13
N LEU A 119 7.61 1.29 -17.81
CA LEU A 119 6.93 2.21 -18.71
C LEU A 119 7.75 2.39 -20.01
N GLU A 120 9.06 2.59 -19.91
CA GLU A 120 9.95 2.70 -21.06
C GLU A 120 9.94 1.42 -21.93
N GLN A 121 9.89 0.24 -21.30
CA GLN A 121 9.76 -1.04 -22.01
C GLN A 121 8.43 -1.16 -22.76
N PHE A 122 7.32 -0.76 -22.12
CA PHE A 122 6.01 -0.75 -22.75
C PHE A 122 5.99 0.15 -24.00
N LEU A 123 6.44 1.39 -23.86
CA LEU A 123 6.44 2.38 -24.94
C LEU A 123 7.31 1.95 -26.13
N ASN A 124 8.48 1.38 -25.86
CA ASN A 124 9.42 0.95 -26.91
C ASN A 124 9.03 -0.40 -27.56
N GLY A 125 8.24 -1.21 -26.86
CA GLY A 125 7.93 -2.58 -27.31
C GLY A 125 6.72 -2.71 -28.22
N ASN A 126 5.97 -1.61 -28.46
CA ASN A 126 4.72 -1.62 -29.22
C ASN A 126 3.73 -2.72 -28.78
N TYR A 127 3.55 -2.88 -27.48
CA TYR A 127 2.60 -3.80 -26.88
C TYR A 127 1.18 -3.22 -26.83
N ASP A 128 0.16 -4.06 -26.85
CA ASP A 128 -1.23 -3.69 -26.62
C ASP A 128 -1.56 -3.73 -25.11
N ALA A 129 -0.88 -4.64 -24.39
CA ALA A 129 -0.83 -4.68 -22.93
C ALA A 129 0.58 -5.08 -22.48
N PHE A 130 1.00 -4.59 -21.32
CA PHE A 130 2.25 -4.98 -20.70
C PHE A 130 2.03 -5.17 -19.20
N ILE A 131 2.45 -6.31 -18.68
CA ILE A 131 2.21 -6.72 -17.28
C ILE A 131 3.52 -6.90 -16.53
N LEU A 132 3.45 -6.67 -15.22
CA LEU A 132 4.56 -6.95 -14.34
C LEU A 132 4.32 -8.25 -13.59
N LEU A 133 5.35 -9.05 -13.49
CA LEU A 133 5.34 -10.36 -12.83
C LEU A 133 6.39 -10.41 -11.73
N LYS A 134 6.09 -11.12 -10.66
CA LYS A 134 7.04 -11.39 -9.58
C LYS A 134 6.97 -12.87 -9.20
N GLU A 135 8.14 -13.47 -9.05
CA GLU A 135 8.24 -14.81 -8.47
C GLU A 135 7.91 -14.75 -6.98
N VAL A 136 6.98 -15.58 -6.52
CA VAL A 136 6.49 -15.65 -5.15
C VAL A 136 6.41 -17.10 -4.67
N GLU A 137 6.48 -17.30 -3.36
CA GLU A 137 6.37 -18.65 -2.76
C GLU A 137 4.94 -19.22 -2.87
N ASP A 138 3.93 -18.39 -2.63
CA ASP A 138 2.51 -18.77 -2.74
C ASP A 138 1.77 -17.89 -3.77
N PRO A 139 1.69 -18.33 -5.04
CA PRO A 139 1.01 -17.59 -6.10
C PRO A 139 -0.52 -17.76 -6.09
N THR A 140 -1.09 -18.63 -5.25
CA THR A 140 -2.55 -18.96 -5.26
C THR A 140 -3.45 -17.76 -4.97
N ARG A 141 -2.88 -16.67 -4.45
CA ARG A 141 -3.60 -15.44 -4.08
C ARG A 141 -3.71 -14.43 -5.20
N PHE A 142 -3.03 -14.66 -6.31
CA PHE A 142 -2.82 -13.70 -7.41
C PHE A 142 -3.26 -14.26 -8.75
N GLY A 143 -3.34 -13.43 -9.76
CA GLY A 143 -3.26 -13.90 -11.13
C GLY A 143 -1.88 -14.52 -11.38
N VAL A 144 -1.81 -15.62 -12.10
CA VAL A 144 -0.57 -16.38 -12.33
C VAL A 144 -0.33 -16.55 -13.81
N ALA A 145 0.92 -16.30 -14.23
CA ALA A 145 1.36 -16.45 -15.62
C ALA A 145 1.84 -17.87 -15.92
N GLU A 146 1.54 -18.35 -17.11
CA GLU A 146 2.05 -19.60 -17.67
C GLU A 146 2.88 -19.33 -18.94
N PHE A 147 4.01 -20.00 -19.05
CA PHE A 147 4.96 -19.81 -20.15
C PHE A 147 5.16 -21.10 -20.94
N ASP A 148 5.41 -20.97 -22.24
CA ASP A 148 5.86 -22.08 -23.05
C ASP A 148 7.37 -22.36 -22.85
N GLU A 149 7.87 -23.42 -23.47
CA GLU A 149 9.28 -23.84 -23.41
C GLU A 149 10.26 -22.77 -23.93
N LYS A 150 9.76 -21.77 -24.66
CA LYS A 150 10.56 -20.64 -25.21
C LYS A 150 10.46 -19.39 -24.34
N GLY A 151 9.79 -19.48 -23.16
CA GLY A 151 9.60 -18.36 -22.26
C GLY A 151 8.56 -17.33 -22.74
N ARG A 152 7.68 -17.70 -23.68
CA ARG A 152 6.61 -16.79 -24.11
C ARG A 152 5.40 -16.96 -23.20
N LEU A 153 4.79 -15.85 -22.81
CA LEU A 153 3.54 -15.84 -22.06
C LEU A 153 2.42 -16.47 -22.91
N VAL A 154 1.83 -17.54 -22.44
CA VAL A 154 0.77 -18.27 -23.16
C VAL A 154 -0.56 -18.25 -22.45
N ARG A 155 -0.56 -18.10 -21.12
CA ARG A 155 -1.80 -18.11 -20.35
C ARG A 155 -1.68 -17.33 -19.05
N LEU A 156 -2.82 -16.76 -18.63
CA LEU A 156 -3.01 -16.12 -17.34
C LEU A 156 -4.21 -16.76 -16.63
N VAL A 157 -4.08 -17.05 -15.35
CA VAL A 157 -5.14 -17.68 -14.55
C VAL A 157 -5.32 -16.92 -13.25
N GLU A 158 -6.52 -16.44 -12.98
CA GLU A 158 -6.83 -15.73 -11.73
C GLU A 158 -6.97 -16.71 -10.56
N LYS A 159 -6.15 -16.52 -9.53
CA LYS A 159 -6.16 -17.26 -8.25
C LYS A 159 -6.37 -18.78 -8.40
N PRO A 160 -5.50 -19.43 -9.15
CA PRO A 160 -5.64 -20.87 -9.41
C PRO A 160 -5.43 -21.69 -8.13
N LYS A 161 -6.23 -22.75 -7.96
CA LYS A 161 -6.01 -23.72 -6.88
C LYS A 161 -4.71 -24.51 -7.07
N ILE A 162 -4.34 -24.77 -8.31
CA ILE A 162 -3.08 -25.38 -8.72
C ILE A 162 -2.42 -24.40 -9.69
N PRO A 163 -1.41 -23.64 -9.22
CA PRO A 163 -0.76 -22.62 -10.04
C PRO A 163 0.09 -23.26 -11.14
N PRO A 164 0.05 -22.73 -12.38
CA PRO A 164 0.90 -23.22 -13.48
C PRO A 164 2.37 -22.81 -13.32
N SER A 165 2.66 -21.80 -12.51
CA SER A 165 4.00 -21.30 -12.20
C SER A 165 4.01 -20.54 -10.87
N ASN A 166 5.18 -20.04 -10.45
CA ASN A 166 5.34 -19.15 -9.30
C ASN A 166 5.32 -17.65 -9.67
N TYR A 167 5.02 -17.29 -10.93
CA TYR A 167 5.02 -15.91 -11.39
C TYR A 167 3.64 -15.27 -11.23
N ALA A 168 3.52 -14.49 -10.15
CA ALA A 168 2.30 -13.73 -9.82
C ALA A 168 2.24 -12.40 -10.60
N LEU A 169 1.04 -12.00 -11.01
CA LEU A 169 0.79 -10.66 -11.54
C LEU A 169 0.93 -9.64 -10.42
N VAL A 170 1.79 -8.67 -10.67
CA VAL A 170 1.92 -7.46 -9.85
C VAL A 170 0.77 -6.51 -10.20
N GLY A 171 0.28 -5.77 -9.22
CA GLY A 171 -0.84 -4.85 -9.40
C GLY A 171 -0.54 -3.60 -10.23
N VAL A 172 0.26 -3.73 -11.29
CA VAL A 172 0.61 -2.66 -12.23
C VAL A 172 0.44 -3.19 -13.65
N TYR A 173 -0.35 -2.49 -14.43
CA TYR A 173 -0.67 -2.87 -15.81
C TYR A 173 -0.55 -1.65 -16.72
N PHE A 174 -0.01 -1.85 -17.92
CA PHE A 174 0.08 -0.84 -18.97
C PHE A 174 -0.79 -1.29 -20.13
N PHE A 175 -1.64 -0.42 -20.63
CA PHE A 175 -2.63 -0.76 -21.64
C PHE A 175 -2.73 0.26 -22.76
N LYS A 176 -3.04 -0.23 -23.97
CA LYS A 176 -3.73 0.56 -25.00
C LYS A 176 -5.25 0.45 -24.82
N PRO A 177 -6.03 1.41 -25.37
CA PRO A 177 -7.49 1.44 -25.21
C PRO A 177 -8.23 0.18 -25.66
N VAL A 178 -7.63 -0.67 -26.48
CA VAL A 178 -8.21 -1.95 -26.92
C VAL A 178 -8.63 -2.87 -25.78
N ILE A 179 -8.05 -2.71 -24.59
CA ILE A 179 -8.45 -3.47 -23.40
C ILE A 179 -9.93 -3.25 -23.03
N PHE A 180 -10.48 -2.07 -23.29
CA PHE A 180 -11.89 -1.77 -23.02
C PHE A 180 -12.87 -2.64 -23.86
N ASP A 181 -12.46 -3.06 -25.07
CA ASP A 181 -13.27 -3.96 -25.88
C ASP A 181 -13.25 -5.38 -25.30
N MET A 182 -12.12 -5.80 -24.71
CA MET A 182 -12.06 -7.07 -23.98
C MET A 182 -12.93 -7.03 -22.73
N ILE A 183 -12.82 -5.96 -21.94
CA ILE A 183 -13.60 -5.83 -20.69
C ILE A 183 -15.11 -5.82 -20.95
N LYS A 184 -15.54 -5.19 -22.04
CA LYS A 184 -16.96 -5.16 -22.44
C LYS A 184 -17.55 -6.55 -22.67
N ASP A 185 -16.72 -7.49 -23.16
CA ASP A 185 -17.13 -8.87 -23.48
C ASP A 185 -16.97 -9.83 -22.28
N LEU A 186 -16.38 -9.39 -21.16
CA LEU A 186 -16.17 -10.23 -19.98
C LEU A 186 -17.49 -10.68 -19.35
N LYS A 187 -17.44 -11.89 -18.82
CA LYS A 187 -18.45 -12.42 -17.90
C LYS A 187 -17.88 -12.48 -16.50
N PRO A 188 -18.70 -12.28 -15.46
CA PRO A 188 -18.26 -12.42 -14.09
C PRO A 188 -17.65 -13.81 -13.84
N SER A 189 -16.53 -13.85 -13.13
CA SER A 189 -15.87 -15.09 -12.69
C SER A 189 -16.73 -15.86 -11.69
N GLY A 190 -16.29 -17.05 -11.28
CA GLY A 190 -16.91 -17.81 -10.19
C GLY A 190 -16.97 -17.05 -8.85
N ARG A 191 -16.27 -15.91 -8.72
CA ARG A 191 -16.30 -15.00 -7.57
C ARG A 191 -17.31 -13.85 -7.73
N GLY A 192 -17.97 -13.75 -8.88
CA GLY A 192 -18.87 -12.65 -9.23
C GLY A 192 -18.14 -11.36 -9.62
N GLU A 193 -16.84 -11.41 -9.94
CA GLU A 193 -16.00 -10.27 -10.30
C GLU A 193 -15.63 -10.30 -11.79
N LEU A 194 -15.47 -9.12 -12.41
CA LEU A 194 -14.84 -8.96 -13.71
C LEU A 194 -13.33 -8.85 -13.50
N GLU A 195 -12.62 -9.93 -13.85
CA GLU A 195 -11.19 -10.06 -13.58
C GLU A 195 -10.35 -9.36 -14.65
N ILE A 196 -9.38 -8.58 -14.23
CA ILE A 196 -8.44 -7.97 -15.19
C ILE A 196 -7.56 -9.04 -15.86
N THR A 197 -7.26 -10.12 -15.14
CA THR A 197 -6.51 -11.27 -15.63
C THR A 197 -7.21 -11.90 -16.83
N ASP A 198 -8.55 -12.04 -16.77
CA ASP A 198 -9.34 -12.60 -17.88
C ASP A 198 -9.40 -11.64 -19.08
N ALA A 199 -9.45 -10.32 -18.85
CA ALA A 199 -9.39 -9.35 -19.93
C ALA A 199 -8.05 -9.40 -20.67
N ILE A 200 -6.95 -9.56 -19.94
CA ILE A 200 -5.61 -9.70 -20.54
C ILE A 200 -5.49 -11.06 -21.28
N GLN A 201 -6.07 -12.13 -20.72
CA GLN A 201 -6.12 -13.42 -21.41
C GLN A 201 -6.86 -13.32 -22.74
N MET A 202 -7.99 -12.58 -22.79
CA MET A 202 -8.71 -12.36 -24.05
C MET A 202 -7.88 -11.61 -25.10
N LEU A 203 -6.99 -10.69 -24.69
CA LEU A 203 -6.03 -10.07 -25.61
C LEU A 203 -5.09 -11.11 -26.21
N LEU A 204 -4.52 -12.00 -25.39
CA LEU A 204 -3.66 -13.09 -25.86
C LEU A 204 -4.39 -14.00 -26.84
N ASP A 205 -5.61 -14.43 -26.50
CA ASP A 205 -6.43 -15.34 -27.32
C ASP A 205 -6.81 -14.74 -28.68
N ARG A 206 -6.96 -13.40 -28.75
CA ARG A 206 -7.26 -12.66 -29.98
C ARG A 206 -6.01 -12.24 -30.76
N GLY A 207 -4.82 -12.66 -30.32
CA GLY A 207 -3.56 -12.43 -31.02
C GLY A 207 -2.96 -11.03 -30.85
N TYR A 208 -3.40 -10.25 -29.85
CA TYR A 208 -2.80 -8.97 -29.48
C TYR A 208 -1.43 -9.19 -28.80
N ARG A 209 -0.59 -8.17 -28.87
CA ARG A 209 0.77 -8.26 -28.31
C ARG A 209 0.74 -7.93 -26.80
N VAL A 210 0.78 -8.97 -25.97
CA VAL A 210 0.94 -8.85 -24.53
C VAL A 210 2.39 -9.11 -24.16
N GLY A 211 3.07 -8.06 -23.65
CA GLY A 211 4.42 -8.16 -23.11
C GLY A 211 4.44 -8.31 -21.59
N TYR A 212 5.60 -8.69 -21.06
CA TYR A 212 5.78 -8.75 -19.62
C TYR A 212 7.22 -8.40 -19.22
N ALA A 213 7.38 -8.02 -17.95
CA ALA A 213 8.68 -7.93 -17.30
C ALA A 213 8.63 -8.56 -15.90
N ILE A 214 9.75 -9.13 -15.48
CA ILE A 214 9.93 -9.59 -14.10
C ILE A 214 10.39 -8.42 -13.25
N VAL A 215 9.67 -8.17 -12.14
CA VAL A 215 9.97 -7.08 -11.21
C VAL A 215 11.29 -7.36 -10.48
N GLU A 216 12.22 -6.43 -10.62
CA GLU A 216 13.47 -6.42 -9.86
C GLU A 216 13.24 -5.85 -8.47
N GLY A 217 13.98 -6.40 -7.48
CA GLY A 217 13.80 -6.01 -6.08
C GLY A 217 12.50 -6.55 -5.47
N TRP A 218 12.07 -5.96 -4.36
CA TRP A 218 10.86 -6.40 -3.68
C TRP A 218 9.60 -5.77 -4.29
N TRP A 219 8.52 -6.51 -4.18
CA TRP A 219 7.15 -6.10 -4.40
C TRP A 219 6.30 -6.54 -3.21
N LEU A 220 5.39 -5.67 -2.76
CA LEU A 220 4.49 -5.92 -1.64
C LEU A 220 3.05 -5.58 -2.01
N ASP A 221 2.14 -6.53 -1.73
CA ASP A 221 0.70 -6.32 -1.66
C ASP A 221 0.33 -6.11 -0.17
N THR A 222 0.04 -4.89 0.24
CA THR A 222 -0.21 -4.52 1.64
C THR A 222 -1.63 -4.92 2.09
N GLY A 223 -2.00 -6.16 1.85
CA GLY A 223 -3.35 -6.68 2.07
C GLY A 223 -3.63 -7.23 3.47
N LYS A 224 -2.62 -7.46 4.32
CA LYS A 224 -2.71 -8.03 5.66
C LYS A 224 -1.89 -7.21 6.65
N LYS A 225 -2.10 -7.46 7.96
CA LYS A 225 -1.36 -6.81 9.05
C LYS A 225 0.16 -7.00 8.90
N ASP A 226 0.60 -8.24 8.70
CA ASP A 226 2.04 -8.54 8.59
C ASP A 226 2.66 -7.91 7.34
N ASP A 227 1.90 -7.80 6.24
CA ASP A 227 2.34 -7.11 5.03
C ASP A 227 2.61 -5.61 5.31
N ILE A 228 1.79 -4.95 6.16
CA ILE A 228 1.99 -3.55 6.59
C ILE A 228 3.25 -3.40 7.43
N LEU A 229 3.46 -4.28 8.42
CA LEU A 229 4.65 -4.25 9.28
C LEU A 229 5.92 -4.50 8.44
N HIS A 230 5.87 -5.46 7.54
CA HIS A 230 6.98 -5.76 6.63
C HIS A 230 7.27 -4.59 5.67
N ALA A 231 6.24 -4.00 5.06
CA ALA A 231 6.37 -2.81 4.22
C ALA A 231 6.99 -1.64 5.00
N ASN A 232 6.55 -1.42 6.24
CA ASN A 232 7.11 -0.39 7.12
C ASN A 232 8.61 -0.61 7.35
N ALA A 233 9.01 -1.84 7.66
CA ALA A 233 10.42 -2.17 7.90
C ALA A 233 11.28 -1.93 6.64
N LEU A 234 10.85 -2.40 5.47
CA LEU A 234 11.57 -2.21 4.21
C LEU A 234 11.70 -0.72 3.83
N ILE A 235 10.60 0.04 3.92
CA ILE A 235 10.63 1.48 3.61
C ILE A 235 11.52 2.24 4.59
N LEU A 236 11.45 1.94 5.88
CA LEU A 236 12.34 2.55 6.89
C LEU A 236 13.80 2.19 6.64
N ASP A 237 14.07 0.94 6.27
CA ASP A 237 15.45 0.51 6.00
C ASP A 237 16.03 1.19 4.76
N GLU A 238 15.29 1.34 3.69
CA GLU A 238 15.81 1.83 2.43
C GLU A 238 15.71 3.36 2.28
N ARG A 239 14.63 3.98 2.76
CA ARG A 239 14.29 5.36 2.41
C ARG A 239 14.46 6.36 3.55
N ILE A 240 14.52 5.91 4.82
CA ILE A 240 14.70 6.84 5.94
C ILE A 240 16.13 7.37 6.00
N LYS A 241 16.22 8.69 6.14
CA LYS A 241 17.48 9.42 6.33
C LYS A 241 17.52 9.99 7.75
N ARG A 242 18.73 10.25 8.25
CA ARG A 242 18.88 10.98 9.50
C ARG A 242 18.44 12.43 9.29
N SER A 243 17.39 12.84 9.97
CA SER A 243 16.86 14.20 9.95
C SER A 243 16.22 14.54 11.29
N ILE A 244 16.74 15.53 12.00
CA ILE A 244 16.27 15.91 13.33
C ILE A 244 15.75 17.34 13.26
N LYS A 245 14.43 17.51 13.33
CA LYS A 245 13.75 18.82 13.34
C LYS A 245 13.01 19.08 14.66
N GLY A 246 12.80 18.04 15.46
CA GLY A 246 12.20 18.11 16.78
C GLY A 246 13.19 18.45 17.88
N GLU A 247 12.69 18.61 19.10
CA GLU A 247 13.45 18.91 20.31
C GLU A 247 13.95 17.60 20.97
N ILE A 248 15.22 17.57 21.37
CA ILE A 248 15.83 16.43 22.03
C ILE A 248 16.42 16.92 23.36
N VAL A 249 15.96 16.35 24.49
CA VAL A 249 16.41 16.67 25.83
C VAL A 249 16.86 15.38 26.54
N ASP A 250 18.05 15.35 27.04
CA ASP A 250 18.65 14.24 27.83
C ASP A 250 18.44 12.87 27.15
N SER A 251 18.54 12.82 25.81
CA SER A 251 18.17 11.67 25.02
C SER A 251 19.25 11.26 24.01
N LYS A 252 19.24 9.99 23.62
CA LYS A 252 20.18 9.44 22.64
C LYS A 252 19.46 9.02 21.36
N VAL A 253 19.94 9.47 20.20
CA VAL A 253 19.42 9.12 18.89
C VAL A 253 20.51 8.47 18.04
N GLU A 254 20.36 7.19 17.73
CA GLU A 254 21.32 6.36 17.02
C GLU A 254 20.80 5.91 15.65
N GLY A 255 21.67 5.87 14.64
CA GLY A 255 21.34 5.39 13.31
C GLY A 255 20.50 6.33 12.47
N ARG A 256 19.76 5.76 11.51
CA ARG A 256 18.88 6.51 10.58
C ARG A 256 17.55 6.77 11.25
N VAL A 257 17.36 7.96 11.78
CA VAL A 257 16.15 8.40 12.46
C VAL A 257 15.69 9.72 11.88
N THR A 258 14.42 9.80 11.52
CA THR A 258 13.74 11.06 11.21
C THR A 258 12.90 11.46 12.43
N ILE A 259 13.10 12.67 12.93
CA ILE A 259 12.25 13.33 13.96
C ILE A 259 11.71 14.59 13.34
N GLU A 260 10.39 14.67 13.21
CA GLU A 260 9.72 15.77 12.54
C GLU A 260 9.50 16.96 13.46
N GLU A 261 9.06 18.08 12.87
CA GLU A 261 8.83 19.35 13.56
C GLU A 261 7.79 19.20 14.68
N GLY A 262 8.02 19.88 15.81
CA GLY A 262 7.14 19.87 16.99
C GLY A 262 7.24 18.60 17.83
N ALA A 263 7.92 17.56 17.37
CA ALA A 263 8.15 16.36 18.18
C ALA A 263 9.13 16.67 19.33
N LYS A 264 8.87 16.07 20.51
CA LYS A 264 9.72 16.16 21.70
C LYS A 264 10.18 14.79 22.15
N VAL A 265 11.49 14.66 22.39
CA VAL A 265 12.13 13.44 22.87
C VAL A 265 12.87 13.77 24.16
N GLU A 266 12.35 13.27 25.28
CA GLU A 266 12.84 13.56 26.63
C GLU A 266 13.30 12.29 27.35
N ASN A 267 14.50 12.28 27.92
CA ASN A 267 15.06 11.16 28.68
C ASN A 267 14.86 9.80 28.02
N SER A 268 15.12 9.70 26.72
CA SER A 268 14.75 8.56 25.89
C SER A 268 15.89 8.10 24.98
N VAL A 269 15.79 6.87 24.49
CA VAL A 269 16.71 6.32 23.49
C VAL A 269 15.91 5.95 22.24
N ILE A 270 16.31 6.49 21.09
CA ILE A 270 15.77 6.10 19.78
C ILE A 270 16.86 5.45 18.96
N ARG A 271 16.61 4.22 18.52
CA ARG A 271 17.51 3.47 17.65
C ARG A 271 16.83 3.20 16.31
N GLY A 272 17.43 3.75 15.25
CA GLY A 272 16.88 3.61 13.89
C GLY A 272 17.23 2.26 13.22
N PRO A 273 16.58 1.97 12.06
CA PRO A 273 15.77 2.92 11.29
C PRO A 273 14.40 3.17 11.95
N ALA A 274 14.04 4.44 12.15
CA ALA A 274 12.78 4.82 12.78
C ALA A 274 12.33 6.22 12.33
N ILE A 275 11.03 6.48 12.41
CA ILE A 275 10.45 7.79 12.16
C ILE A 275 9.54 8.20 13.31
N ILE A 276 9.73 9.42 13.81
CA ILE A 276 8.86 10.08 14.80
C ILE A 276 8.20 11.26 14.09
N GLY A 277 6.89 11.19 13.98
CA GLY A 277 6.05 12.19 13.33
C GLY A 277 5.94 13.50 14.08
N ARG A 278 5.26 14.46 13.44
CA ARG A 278 5.06 15.80 13.98
C ARG A 278 4.36 15.75 15.33
N ASN A 279 4.70 16.68 16.22
CA ASN A 279 4.04 16.89 17.51
C ASN A 279 3.96 15.64 18.39
N CYS A 280 4.77 14.61 18.15
CA CYS A 280 4.87 13.44 19.02
C CYS A 280 5.58 13.77 20.34
N LEU A 281 5.21 13.06 21.40
CA LEU A 281 5.92 13.08 22.68
C LEU A 281 6.49 11.69 22.97
N ILE A 282 7.82 11.59 23.03
CA ILE A 282 8.55 10.40 23.46
C ILE A 282 9.25 10.74 24.77
N LYS A 283 8.84 10.10 25.87
CA LYS A 283 9.35 10.43 27.20
C LYS A 283 9.70 9.18 28.00
N ASN A 284 10.87 9.17 28.66
CA ASN A 284 11.37 8.04 29.47
C ASN A 284 11.25 6.69 28.73
N SER A 285 11.51 6.66 27.42
CA SER A 285 11.12 5.54 26.58
C SER A 285 12.26 5.04 25.68
N PHE A 286 12.12 3.80 25.22
CA PHE A 286 12.94 3.24 24.16
C PHE A 286 12.12 3.04 22.89
N ILE A 287 12.60 3.60 21.77
CA ILE A 287 12.06 3.33 20.44
C ILE A 287 13.12 2.55 19.66
N GLY A 288 12.81 1.30 19.37
CA GLY A 288 13.67 0.39 18.62
C GLY A 288 13.53 0.50 17.11
N PRO A 289 14.33 -0.27 16.37
CA PRO A 289 14.33 -0.27 14.91
C PRO A 289 12.97 -0.61 14.30
N TYR A 290 12.79 -0.18 13.05
CA TYR A 290 11.62 -0.47 12.23
C TYR A 290 10.29 0.04 12.82
N THR A 291 10.37 1.08 13.65
CA THR A 291 9.21 1.69 14.30
C THR A 291 8.85 3.01 13.61
N SER A 292 7.59 3.15 13.25
CA SER A 292 7.00 4.43 12.83
C SER A 292 5.97 4.90 13.86
N VAL A 293 6.13 6.13 14.30
CA VAL A 293 5.24 6.83 15.23
C VAL A 293 4.65 8.01 14.50
N ASP A 294 3.35 7.97 14.23
CA ASP A 294 2.66 8.99 13.44
C ASP A 294 2.26 10.19 14.32
N GLU A 295 1.91 11.28 13.65
CA GLU A 295 1.65 12.61 14.21
C GLU A 295 0.81 12.58 15.49
N GLY A 296 1.21 13.42 16.49
CA GLY A 296 0.48 13.64 17.74
C GLY A 296 0.50 12.47 18.73
N SER A 297 1.16 11.37 18.39
CA SER A 297 1.21 10.19 19.26
C SER A 297 2.13 10.40 20.46
N GLN A 298 1.81 9.73 21.58
CA GLN A 298 2.55 9.81 22.83
C GLN A 298 3.04 8.43 23.27
N ILE A 299 4.34 8.30 23.52
CA ILE A 299 4.95 7.10 24.09
C ILE A 299 5.70 7.51 25.34
N ILE A 300 5.20 7.04 26.50
CA ILE A 300 5.66 7.48 27.82
C ILE A 300 5.97 6.23 28.65
N ASP A 301 7.12 6.22 29.34
CA ASP A 301 7.54 5.13 30.23
C ASP A 301 7.40 3.74 29.57
N SER A 302 7.80 3.62 28.29
CA SER A 302 7.49 2.44 27.47
C SER A 302 8.65 2.05 26.54
N SER A 303 8.70 0.77 26.15
CA SER A 303 9.62 0.25 25.12
C SER A 303 8.83 -0.25 23.93
N VAL A 304 9.17 0.24 22.73
CA VAL A 304 8.45 -0.07 21.48
C VAL A 304 9.43 -0.31 20.36
N GLU A 305 9.28 -1.43 19.64
CA GLU A 305 10.10 -1.75 18.46
C GLU A 305 9.29 -2.51 17.39
N TYR A 306 9.70 -2.43 16.13
CA TYR A 306 9.05 -3.09 15.00
C TYR A 306 7.52 -2.84 14.92
N CYS A 307 7.11 -1.59 15.16
CA CYS A 307 5.71 -1.19 15.27
C CYS A 307 5.31 -0.12 14.26
N VAL A 308 4.04 -0.14 13.87
CA VAL A 308 3.37 0.95 13.15
C VAL A 308 2.34 1.55 14.10
N ILE A 309 2.58 2.78 14.57
CA ILE A 309 1.73 3.50 15.52
C ILE A 309 1.10 4.65 14.76
N LEU A 310 -0.23 4.60 14.59
CA LEU A 310 -0.97 5.59 13.85
C LEU A 310 -1.23 6.83 14.71
N ARG A 311 -1.56 7.94 14.06
CA ARG A 311 -1.70 9.26 14.65
C ARG A 311 -2.55 9.28 15.93
N GLU A 312 -2.18 10.17 16.86
CA GLU A 312 -2.90 10.42 18.12
C GLU A 312 -3.04 9.18 19.03
N ALA A 313 -2.19 8.18 18.84
CA ALA A 313 -2.15 7.01 19.71
C ALA A 313 -1.39 7.32 21.01
N MET A 314 -1.77 6.68 22.11
CA MET A 314 -1.10 6.81 23.41
C MET A 314 -0.65 5.43 23.90
N ILE A 315 0.64 5.30 24.19
CA ILE A 315 1.24 4.11 24.81
C ILE A 315 1.93 4.57 26.09
N ARG A 316 1.52 4.02 27.24
CA ARG A 316 2.08 4.41 28.53
C ARG A 316 2.26 3.23 29.47
N ASP A 317 3.39 3.21 30.18
CA ASP A 317 3.75 2.19 31.18
C ASP A 317 3.74 0.76 30.60
N VAL A 318 4.18 0.61 29.35
CA VAL A 318 4.25 -0.67 28.65
C VAL A 318 5.70 -1.15 28.61
N ASP A 319 5.99 -2.26 29.31
CA ASP A 319 7.34 -2.77 29.46
C ASP A 319 7.99 -3.09 28.10
N ARG A 320 7.24 -3.73 27.19
CA ARG A 320 7.66 -4.01 25.81
C ARG A 320 6.46 -4.21 24.89
N LEU A 321 6.49 -3.55 23.74
CA LEU A 321 5.55 -3.71 22.62
C LEU A 321 6.32 -3.91 21.35
N GLU A 322 6.06 -5.02 20.66
CA GLU A 322 6.73 -5.33 19.38
C GLU A 322 5.76 -5.92 18.36
N GLU A 323 6.15 -5.91 17.08
CA GLU A 323 5.38 -6.47 15.95
C GLU A 323 3.90 -6.06 15.93
N SER A 324 3.64 -4.78 16.30
CA SER A 324 2.28 -4.32 16.55
C SER A 324 1.86 -3.19 15.61
N LEU A 325 0.58 -3.25 15.23
CA LEU A 325 -0.09 -2.23 14.43
C LEU A 325 -1.16 -1.57 15.28
N ILE A 326 -0.91 -0.31 15.69
CA ILE A 326 -1.73 0.45 16.66
C ILE A 326 -2.56 1.48 15.91
N GLY A 327 -3.88 1.41 16.04
CA GLY A 327 -4.82 2.28 15.34
C GLY A 327 -4.79 3.73 15.82
N ARG A 328 -5.42 4.60 15.03
CA ARG A 328 -5.58 6.03 15.37
C ARG A 328 -6.35 6.18 16.67
N TYR A 329 -5.92 7.11 17.55
CA TYR A 329 -6.53 7.39 18.84
C TYR A 329 -6.57 6.21 19.82
N ALA A 330 -5.89 5.10 19.51
CA ALA A 330 -5.81 3.95 20.40
C ALA A 330 -5.03 4.29 21.68
N LYS A 331 -5.45 3.72 22.81
CA LYS A 331 -4.79 3.91 24.10
C LYS A 331 -4.39 2.56 24.68
N ILE A 332 -3.09 2.38 24.88
CA ILE A 332 -2.50 1.23 25.56
C ILE A 332 -1.83 1.74 26.82
N VAL A 333 -2.45 1.49 27.98
CA VAL A 333 -2.00 2.04 29.26
C VAL A 333 -2.03 0.96 30.33
N LYS A 334 -0.88 0.69 30.94
CA LYS A 334 -0.80 -0.15 32.13
C LYS A 334 -1.29 0.67 33.35
N LYS A 335 -2.33 0.20 33.98
CA LYS A 335 -2.86 0.87 35.20
C LYS A 335 -2.12 0.32 36.43
N GLU A 336 -1.54 1.21 37.23
CA GLU A 336 -1.04 0.84 38.53
C GLU A 336 -2.20 0.47 39.46
N GLY A 337 -2.05 -0.60 40.24
CA GLY A 337 -3.04 -1.03 41.21
C GLY A 337 -2.76 -2.42 41.79
N ARG A 338 -3.34 -2.72 42.97
CA ARG A 338 -3.16 -3.97 43.71
C ARG A 338 -3.70 -5.23 42.98
N ARG A 339 -4.44 -5.07 41.89
CA ARG A 339 -5.01 -6.22 41.12
C ARG A 339 -4.31 -6.33 39.78
N ARG A 340 -3.68 -7.49 39.53
CA ARG A 340 -3.15 -7.88 38.21
C ARG A 340 -4.31 -8.31 37.29
N ALA A 341 -5.21 -7.38 37.00
CA ALA A 341 -6.33 -7.66 36.11
C ALA A 341 -6.21 -6.82 34.85
N LEU A 342 -6.26 -7.49 33.69
CA LEU A 342 -6.38 -6.84 32.40
C LEU A 342 -7.80 -6.30 32.23
N ARG A 343 -7.89 -5.09 31.72
CA ARG A 343 -9.17 -4.44 31.38
C ARG A 343 -9.05 -4.04 29.90
N LEU A 344 -9.73 -4.78 29.05
CA LEU A 344 -9.71 -4.57 27.61
C LEU A 344 -11.04 -3.98 27.15
N SER A 345 -10.96 -3.00 26.24
CA SER A 345 -12.07 -2.53 25.42
C SER A 345 -11.59 -2.59 23.99
N VAL A 346 -11.88 -3.68 23.31
CA VAL A 346 -11.43 -3.99 21.96
C VAL A 346 -12.62 -4.09 21.03
N GLY A 347 -12.44 -3.68 19.78
CA GLY A 347 -13.48 -3.77 18.77
C GLY A 347 -13.48 -5.13 18.04
N ASP A 348 -14.41 -5.27 17.09
CA ASP A 348 -14.49 -6.45 16.25
C ASP A 348 -13.18 -6.68 15.49
N TYR A 349 -12.78 -7.93 15.32
CA TYR A 349 -11.56 -8.37 14.63
C TYR A 349 -10.25 -7.87 15.25
N SER A 350 -10.26 -7.37 16.50
CA SER A 350 -9.02 -7.06 17.22
C SER A 350 -8.35 -8.35 17.68
N GLU A 351 -7.03 -8.41 17.59
CA GLU A 351 -6.20 -9.48 18.12
C GLU A 351 -5.30 -8.90 19.21
N VAL A 352 -5.23 -9.56 20.36
CA VAL A 352 -4.39 -9.18 21.51
C VAL A 352 -3.64 -10.40 21.99
N TYR A 353 -2.33 -10.39 21.88
CA TYR A 353 -1.42 -11.42 22.39
C TYR A 353 -0.78 -10.91 23.68
N LEU A 354 -0.89 -11.67 24.80
CA LEU A 354 -0.48 -11.27 26.15
C LEU A 354 0.63 -12.17 26.69
#